data_3fc9d3b82d932e6582773dced2691931
#
_entry.id   3fc9d3b82d932e6582773dced2691931
#
_cell.length_a   1.000
_cell.length_b   1.000
_cell.length_c   1.000
_cell.angle_alpha   90.00
_cell.angle_beta   90.00
_cell.angle_gamma   90.00
#
_symmetry.space_group_name_H-M   'P 1'
#
loop_
_entity.id
_entity.type
_entity.pdbx_description
1 polymer ?
#
loop_
_entity_poly.entity_id
_entity_poly.type
_entity_poly.pdbx_seq_one_letter_code
_entity_poly.pdbx_strand_id
1 'polypeptide(L)'
;VGVVAGTLNTLVGGGTLLVLPLLVSLGIDPLVANGTNRICVAFQALVAGWTMNRGLERSRGSKAQEMPTIGWRPLMLVGGAAILGALAAIEIEHLDKALFRQVMGWLLLVAVGAFLWPRPDPPLADPLTDPLAATPGIKFYIGGLICGFYGGFIGAGVGALIVLLLTTSMRLPVVEAVRWKVWWVVAMSTASGFLYLSQDVFDRAVAIPLIPSYGLGAYLG
;
A
#
# COMPACT_ATOMS: atom_id res chain seq x y z
N VAL A 1 -0.21 18.43 4.41
CA VAL A 1 -0.13 17.40 3.34
C VAL A 1 -0.15 16.00 3.95
N GLY A 2 0.69 15.70 4.97
CA GLY A 2 0.81 14.36 5.56
C GLY A 2 -0.51 13.79 6.09
N VAL A 3 -1.34 14.57 6.80
CA VAL A 3 -2.66 14.14 7.29
C VAL A 3 -3.57 13.76 6.13
N VAL A 4 -3.68 14.61 5.12
CA VAL A 4 -4.51 14.34 3.93
C VAL A 4 -4.02 13.08 3.21
N ALA A 5 -2.71 12.95 3.03
CA ALA A 5 -2.12 11.77 2.40
C ALA A 5 -2.36 10.50 3.21
N GLY A 6 -2.24 10.55 4.53
CA GLY A 6 -2.53 9.43 5.43
C GLY A 6 -3.99 9.00 5.36
N THR A 7 -4.93 9.94 5.39
CA THR A 7 -6.37 9.66 5.23
C THR A 7 -6.67 9.03 3.87
N LEU A 8 -6.20 9.64 2.77
CA LEU A 8 -6.39 9.10 1.42
C LEU A 8 -5.77 7.71 1.25
N ASN A 9 -4.61 7.49 1.86
CA ASN A 9 -3.92 6.21 1.77
C ASN A 9 -4.68 5.10 2.54
N THR A 10 -5.29 5.45 3.67
CA THR A 10 -6.13 4.52 4.45
C THR A 10 -7.40 4.16 3.68
N LEU A 11 -8.12 5.15 3.16
CA LEU A 11 -9.38 4.94 2.46
C LEU A 11 -9.17 4.27 1.10
N VAL A 12 -8.32 4.83 0.25
CA VAL A 12 -8.24 4.47 -1.17
C VAL A 12 -6.87 3.94 -1.58
N GLY A 13 -5.80 4.27 -0.83
CA GLY A 13 -4.43 3.86 -1.15
C GLY A 13 -3.70 4.82 -2.09
N GLY A 14 -4.16 6.08 -2.22
CA GLY A 14 -3.62 7.07 -3.15
C GLY A 14 -2.72 8.14 -2.53
N GLY A 15 -2.50 8.15 -1.21
CA GLY A 15 -1.75 9.21 -0.51
C GLY A 15 -0.32 9.41 -1.02
N THR A 16 0.35 8.33 -1.39
CA THR A 16 1.69 8.36 -1.98
C THR A 16 1.74 9.12 -3.31
N LEU A 17 0.65 9.10 -4.11
CA LEU A 17 0.55 9.85 -5.37
C LEU A 17 0.65 11.37 -5.17
N LEU A 18 0.30 11.86 -3.99
CA LEU A 18 0.43 13.28 -3.64
C LEU A 18 1.80 13.60 -3.06
N VAL A 19 2.31 12.74 -2.19
CA VAL A 19 3.50 13.05 -1.40
C VAL A 19 4.79 12.88 -2.21
N LEU A 20 4.92 11.85 -3.02
CA LEU A 20 6.14 11.65 -3.81
C LEU A 20 6.43 12.81 -4.77
N PRO A 21 5.50 13.26 -5.64
CA PRO A 21 5.75 14.40 -6.50
C PRO A 21 6.05 15.68 -5.71
N LEU A 22 5.39 15.88 -4.57
CA LEU A 22 5.66 17.03 -3.72
C LEU A 22 7.08 17.02 -3.16
N LEU A 23 7.54 15.91 -2.60
CA LEU A 23 8.90 15.81 -2.05
C LEU A 23 9.96 16.02 -3.15
N VAL A 24 9.74 15.43 -4.32
CA VAL A 24 10.63 15.64 -5.48
C VAL A 24 10.63 17.10 -5.95
N SER A 25 9.46 17.77 -5.95
CA SER A 25 9.38 19.20 -6.32
C SER A 25 10.07 20.12 -5.30
N LEU A 26 10.21 19.68 -4.05
CA LEU A 26 10.99 20.36 -3.01
C LEU A 26 12.51 20.10 -3.13
N GLY A 27 12.95 19.39 -4.16
CA GLY A 27 14.35 19.12 -4.43
C GLY A 27 14.90 17.88 -3.74
N ILE A 28 14.07 17.06 -3.10
CA ILE A 28 14.51 15.79 -2.49
C ILE A 28 14.73 14.78 -3.61
N ASP A 29 15.83 14.05 -3.53
CA ASP A 29 16.15 12.99 -4.48
C ASP A 29 14.99 11.97 -4.56
N PRO A 30 14.57 11.53 -5.75
CA PRO A 30 13.43 10.65 -5.91
C PRO A 30 13.52 9.34 -5.15
N LEU A 31 14.71 8.73 -5.03
CA LEU A 31 14.89 7.50 -4.27
C LEU A 31 14.75 7.78 -2.76
N VAL A 32 15.36 8.87 -2.27
CA VAL A 32 15.27 9.31 -0.86
C VAL A 32 13.82 9.67 -0.52
N ALA A 33 13.11 10.38 -1.40
CA ALA A 33 11.68 10.69 -1.24
C ALA A 33 10.84 9.40 -1.13
N ASN A 34 11.12 8.41 -1.97
CA ASN A 34 10.45 7.11 -1.93
C ASN A 34 10.72 6.36 -0.62
N GLY A 35 11.99 6.24 -0.21
CA GLY A 35 12.39 5.59 1.05
C GLY A 35 11.75 6.26 2.27
N THR A 36 11.79 7.59 2.34
CA THR A 36 11.15 8.39 3.39
C THR A 36 9.65 8.10 3.45
N ASN A 37 8.98 8.14 2.31
CA ASN A 37 7.54 7.86 2.23
C ASN A 37 7.21 6.42 2.65
N ARG A 38 8.06 5.43 2.35
CA ARG A 38 7.86 4.02 2.76
C ARG A 38 7.82 3.86 4.27
N ILE A 39 8.74 4.49 4.97
CA ILE A 39 8.78 4.49 6.43
C ILE A 39 7.50 5.11 7.00
N CYS A 40 7.06 6.25 6.44
CA CYS A 40 5.83 6.91 6.85
C CYS A 40 4.58 6.05 6.59
N VAL A 41 4.50 5.39 5.44
CA VAL A 41 3.39 4.48 5.08
C VAL A 41 3.38 3.23 5.96
N ALA A 42 4.55 2.69 6.33
CA ALA A 42 4.62 1.55 7.26
C ALA A 42 3.99 1.92 8.61
N PHE A 43 4.38 3.06 9.18
CA PHE A 43 3.78 3.55 10.43
C PHE A 43 2.29 3.82 10.30
N GLN A 44 1.88 4.50 9.25
CA GLN A 44 0.47 4.78 8.93
C GLN A 44 -0.36 3.51 8.85
N ALA A 45 0.11 2.49 8.14
CA ALA A 45 -0.60 1.24 7.96
C ALA A 45 -0.75 0.46 9.27
N LEU A 46 0.24 0.52 10.17
CA LEU A 46 0.14 -0.02 11.52
C LEU A 46 -0.94 0.69 12.34
N VAL A 47 -1.00 2.02 12.28
CA VAL A 47 -2.06 2.80 12.95
C VAL A 47 -3.43 2.45 12.37
N ALA A 48 -3.57 2.38 11.04
CA ALA A 48 -4.81 1.98 10.38
C ALA A 48 -5.27 0.57 10.80
N GLY A 49 -4.36 -0.40 10.82
CA GLY A 49 -4.66 -1.77 11.27
C GLY A 49 -5.11 -1.82 12.74
N TRP A 50 -4.46 -1.05 13.60
CA TRP A 50 -4.83 -0.96 15.00
C TRP A 50 -6.21 -0.31 15.23
N THR A 51 -6.52 0.79 14.53
CA THR A 51 -7.82 1.47 14.62
C THR A 51 -8.95 0.58 14.12
N MET A 52 -8.72 -0.13 13.00
CA MET A 52 -9.68 -1.09 12.45
C MET A 52 -9.97 -2.23 13.43
N ASN A 53 -8.96 -2.82 14.06
CA ASN A 53 -9.15 -3.88 15.04
C ASN A 53 -9.99 -3.40 16.25
N ARG A 54 -9.72 -2.20 16.77
CA ARG A 54 -10.51 -1.61 17.85
C ARG A 54 -11.97 -1.33 17.46
N GLY A 55 -12.19 -0.89 16.23
CA GLY A 55 -13.56 -0.71 15.69
C GLY A 55 -14.34 -2.01 15.66
N LEU A 56 -13.71 -3.11 15.28
CA LEU A 56 -14.31 -4.44 15.27
C LEU A 56 -14.65 -4.95 16.68
N GLU A 57 -13.76 -4.75 17.67
CA GLU A 57 -14.01 -5.15 19.05
C GLU A 57 -15.22 -4.42 19.62
N ARG A 58 -15.41 -3.14 19.30
CA ARG A 58 -16.59 -2.35 19.72
C ARG A 58 -17.87 -2.82 19.02
N SER A 59 -17.78 -3.31 17.80
CA SER A 59 -18.94 -3.81 17.03
C SER A 59 -19.29 -5.27 17.33
N ARG A 60 -18.47 -6.01 18.07
CA ARG A 60 -18.67 -7.44 18.41
C ARG A 60 -19.97 -7.75 19.17
N GLY A 61 -20.67 -6.74 19.71
CA GLY A 61 -22.01 -6.89 20.28
C GLY A 61 -23.14 -7.08 19.27
N SER A 62 -22.91 -6.81 17.98
CA SER A 62 -23.87 -6.98 16.88
C SER A 62 -23.22 -7.85 15.80
N LYS A 63 -23.59 -9.14 15.74
CA LYS A 63 -23.25 -10.14 14.69
C LYS A 63 -21.99 -9.78 13.87
N ALA A 64 -20.83 -9.70 14.53
CA ALA A 64 -19.56 -9.48 13.85
C ALA A 64 -19.25 -10.72 13.01
N GLN A 65 -19.36 -10.58 11.72
CA GLN A 65 -18.93 -11.56 10.74
C GLN A 65 -17.45 -11.84 11.01
N GLU A 66 -17.11 -13.08 11.32
CA GLU A 66 -15.73 -13.49 11.59
C GLU A 66 -14.87 -13.06 10.40
N MET A 67 -13.83 -12.26 10.68
CA MET A 67 -12.92 -11.86 9.60
C MET A 67 -12.22 -13.11 9.06
N PRO A 68 -12.17 -13.27 7.73
CA PRO A 68 -11.34 -14.31 7.15
C PRO A 68 -9.92 -14.10 7.64
N THR A 69 -9.36 -15.11 8.29
CA THR A 69 -7.98 -15.06 8.78
C THR A 69 -7.05 -15.02 7.59
N ILE A 70 -6.39 -13.85 7.41
CA ILE A 70 -5.35 -13.74 6.39
C ILE A 70 -4.24 -14.69 6.77
N GLY A 71 -4.06 -15.73 5.95
CA GLY A 71 -2.93 -16.63 6.14
C GLY A 71 -1.62 -15.85 6.07
N TRP A 72 -0.64 -16.19 6.90
CA TRP A 72 0.69 -15.55 6.90
C TRP A 72 1.43 -15.68 5.56
N ARG A 73 1.12 -16.72 4.75
CA ARG A 73 1.76 -16.99 3.46
C ARG A 73 1.61 -15.85 2.43
N PRO A 74 0.41 -15.31 2.16
CA PRO A 74 0.28 -14.14 1.27
C PRO A 74 1.03 -12.90 1.78
N LEU A 75 1.07 -12.67 3.09
CA LEU A 75 1.80 -11.53 3.67
C LEU A 75 3.31 -11.66 3.47
N MET A 76 3.86 -12.85 3.69
CA MET A 76 5.29 -13.12 3.45
C MET A 76 5.65 -13.00 1.97
N LEU A 77 4.79 -13.49 1.08
CA LEU A 77 4.98 -13.39 -0.37
C LEU A 77 5.02 -11.93 -0.83
N VAL A 78 4.06 -11.13 -0.39
CA VAL A 78 3.96 -9.71 -0.74
C VAL A 78 5.11 -8.91 -0.12
N GLY A 79 5.48 -9.21 1.14
CA GLY A 79 6.63 -8.59 1.81
C GLY A 79 7.95 -8.93 1.14
N GLY A 80 8.17 -10.20 0.78
CA GLY A 80 9.36 -10.64 0.05
C GLY A 80 9.47 -10.01 -1.34
N ALA A 81 8.36 -9.95 -2.07
CA ALA A 81 8.31 -9.25 -3.36
C ALA A 81 8.59 -7.75 -3.22
N ALA A 82 8.16 -7.13 -2.11
CA ALA A 82 8.45 -5.72 -1.85
C ALA A 82 9.93 -5.45 -1.55
N ILE A 83 10.63 -6.39 -0.90
CA ILE A 83 12.09 -6.31 -0.74
C ILE A 83 12.76 -6.32 -2.11
N LEU A 84 12.37 -7.24 -3.00
CA LEU A 84 12.93 -7.31 -4.36
C LEU A 84 12.66 -6.03 -5.16
N GLY A 85 11.46 -5.46 -5.01
CA GLY A 85 11.12 -4.18 -5.64
C GLY A 85 11.98 -3.02 -5.12
N ALA A 86 12.19 -2.95 -3.82
CA ALA A 86 13.03 -1.91 -3.21
C ALA A 86 14.51 -2.07 -3.59
N LEU A 87 15.04 -3.30 -3.63
CA LEU A 87 16.38 -3.58 -4.15
C LEU A 87 16.52 -3.13 -5.59
N ALA A 88 15.57 -3.46 -6.45
CA ALA A 88 15.57 -3.02 -7.85
C ALA A 88 15.57 -1.50 -7.98
N ALA A 89 14.84 -0.77 -7.13
CA ALA A 89 14.82 0.69 -7.13
C ALA A 89 16.18 1.28 -6.75
N ILE A 90 16.83 0.72 -5.72
CA ILE A 90 18.15 1.14 -5.26
C ILE A 90 19.21 0.87 -6.32
N GLU A 91 19.20 -0.33 -6.89
CA GLU A 91 20.19 -0.73 -7.92
C GLU A 91 20.06 0.10 -9.20
N ILE A 92 18.83 0.33 -9.68
CA ILE A 92 18.62 1.16 -10.88
C ILE A 92 19.09 2.60 -10.64
N GLU A 93 18.83 3.15 -9.47
CA GLU A 93 19.29 4.51 -9.11
C GLU A 93 20.83 4.58 -9.06
N HIS A 94 21.47 3.56 -8.48
CA HIS A 94 22.94 3.50 -8.44
C HIS A 94 23.58 3.38 -9.83
N LEU A 95 22.95 2.64 -10.75
CA LEU A 95 23.43 2.46 -12.12
C LEU A 95 23.19 3.70 -12.98
N ASP A 96 21.99 4.28 -12.92
CA ASP A 96 21.59 5.45 -13.70
C ASP A 96 20.46 6.23 -13.04
N LYS A 97 20.81 7.34 -12.39
CA LYS A 97 19.84 8.26 -11.74
C LYS A 97 18.81 8.84 -12.71
N ALA A 98 19.22 9.12 -13.96
CA ALA A 98 18.29 9.67 -14.94
C ALA A 98 17.26 8.63 -15.36
N LEU A 99 17.69 7.39 -15.58
CA LEU A 99 16.80 6.28 -15.87
C LEU A 99 15.81 6.04 -14.72
N PHE A 100 16.30 5.99 -13.46
CA PHE A 100 15.43 5.83 -12.30
C PHE A 100 14.38 6.93 -12.23
N ARG A 101 14.75 8.19 -12.41
CA ARG A 101 13.83 9.34 -12.40
C ARG A 101 12.77 9.23 -13.51
N GLN A 102 13.17 8.82 -14.72
CA GLN A 102 12.25 8.61 -15.84
C GLN A 102 11.25 7.47 -15.55
N VAL A 103 11.76 6.31 -15.12
CA VAL A 103 10.92 5.15 -14.78
C VAL A 103 9.93 5.52 -13.65
N MET A 104 10.41 6.18 -12.61
CA MET A 104 9.56 6.65 -11.51
C MET A 104 8.49 7.63 -11.99
N GLY A 105 8.85 8.59 -12.85
CA GLY A 105 7.92 9.55 -13.43
C GLY A 105 6.82 8.87 -14.25
N TRP A 106 7.19 7.95 -15.13
CA TRP A 106 6.22 7.20 -15.94
C TRP A 106 5.30 6.34 -15.07
N LEU A 107 5.84 5.64 -14.07
CA LEU A 107 5.03 4.82 -13.17
C LEU A 107 4.07 5.66 -12.33
N LEU A 108 4.47 6.86 -11.90
CA LEU A 108 3.58 7.79 -11.23
C LEU A 108 2.45 8.28 -12.16
N LEU A 109 2.76 8.63 -13.41
CA LEU A 109 1.75 9.03 -14.41
C LEU A 109 0.76 7.91 -14.69
N VAL A 110 1.25 6.68 -14.88
CA VAL A 110 0.40 5.50 -15.08
C VAL A 110 -0.48 5.25 -13.86
N ALA A 111 0.08 5.38 -12.64
CA ALA A 111 -0.66 5.19 -11.40
C ALA A 111 -1.75 6.26 -11.21
N VAL A 112 -1.47 7.53 -11.54
CA VAL A 112 -2.48 8.60 -11.53
C VAL A 112 -3.55 8.31 -12.58
N GLY A 113 -3.18 7.95 -13.79
CA GLY A 113 -4.12 7.58 -14.84
C GLY A 113 -5.02 6.42 -14.44
N ALA A 114 -4.44 5.37 -13.88
CA ALA A 114 -5.19 4.22 -13.37
C ALA A 114 -6.10 4.58 -12.17
N PHE A 115 -5.68 5.53 -11.35
CA PHE A 115 -6.46 6.01 -10.21
C PHE A 115 -7.67 6.84 -10.66
N LEU A 116 -7.52 7.66 -11.69
CA LEU A 116 -8.57 8.51 -12.25
C LEU A 116 -9.48 7.76 -13.23
N TRP A 117 -9.08 6.56 -13.69
CA TRP A 117 -9.87 5.78 -14.63
C TRP A 117 -11.21 5.36 -14.02
N PRO A 118 -12.34 5.60 -14.71
CA PRO A 118 -13.65 5.15 -14.24
C PRO A 118 -13.64 3.64 -14.02
N ARG A 119 -13.97 3.22 -12.81
CA ARG A 119 -14.05 1.79 -12.50
C ARG A 119 -15.46 1.30 -12.79
N PRO A 120 -15.63 0.17 -13.48
CA PRO A 120 -16.94 -0.46 -13.55
C PRO A 120 -17.39 -0.78 -12.12
N ASP A 121 -18.68 -0.64 -11.88
CA ASP A 121 -19.27 -1.03 -10.61
C ASP A 121 -18.83 -2.47 -10.27
N PRO A 122 -18.39 -2.73 -9.05
CA PRO A 122 -18.04 -4.08 -8.66
C PRO A 122 -19.26 -4.98 -8.88
N PRO A 123 -19.07 -6.19 -9.41
CA PRO A 123 -20.18 -7.13 -9.54
C PRO A 123 -20.89 -7.24 -8.20
N LEU A 124 -22.20 -7.10 -8.19
CA LEU A 124 -23.00 -7.31 -6.98
C LEU A 124 -22.58 -8.64 -6.38
N ALA A 125 -22.12 -8.63 -5.14
CA ALA A 125 -21.77 -9.86 -4.45
C ALA A 125 -23.01 -10.76 -4.48
N ASP A 126 -22.88 -11.94 -5.11
CA ASP A 126 -23.94 -12.92 -5.08
C ASP A 126 -24.14 -13.35 -3.62
N PRO A 127 -25.32 -13.12 -3.03
CA PRO A 127 -25.58 -13.47 -1.62
C PRO A 127 -25.38 -14.94 -1.31
N LEU A 128 -25.36 -15.80 -2.36
CA LEU A 128 -25.22 -17.25 -2.25
C LEU A 128 -23.75 -17.73 -2.32
N THR A 129 -22.82 -16.87 -2.68
CA THR A 129 -21.40 -17.21 -2.66
C THR A 129 -20.80 -16.81 -1.31
N ASP A 130 -20.42 -17.80 -0.51
CA ASP A 130 -19.67 -17.56 0.72
C ASP A 130 -18.28 -16.97 0.36
N PRO A 131 -18.02 -15.69 0.68
CA PRO A 131 -16.73 -15.07 0.38
C PRO A 131 -15.56 -15.76 1.09
N LEU A 132 -15.85 -16.51 2.17
CA LEU A 132 -14.88 -17.25 2.98
C LEU A 132 -14.47 -18.58 2.31
N ALA A 133 -15.27 -19.10 1.38
CA ALA A 133 -14.97 -20.33 0.64
C ALA A 133 -14.07 -20.13 -0.59
N ALA A 134 -13.75 -18.89 -0.95
CA ALA A 134 -12.89 -18.61 -2.09
C ALA A 134 -11.43 -18.97 -1.78
N THR A 135 -10.99 -20.12 -2.28
CA THR A 135 -9.58 -20.52 -2.21
C THR A 135 -8.73 -19.62 -3.12
N PRO A 136 -7.60 -19.07 -2.61
CA PRO A 136 -6.72 -18.23 -3.41
C PRO A 136 -6.19 -18.98 -4.64
N GLY A 137 -6.63 -18.57 -5.83
CA GLY A 137 -6.16 -19.14 -7.10
C GLY A 137 -4.80 -18.55 -7.53
N ILE A 138 -4.22 -19.09 -8.60
CA ILE A 138 -2.93 -18.65 -9.13
C ILE A 138 -2.89 -17.15 -9.46
N LYS A 139 -4.01 -16.57 -9.93
CA LYS A 139 -4.14 -15.13 -10.23
C LYS A 139 -3.93 -14.25 -8.99
N PHE A 140 -4.39 -14.70 -7.82
CA PHE A 140 -4.18 -14.02 -6.54
C PHE A 140 -2.70 -13.96 -6.17
N TYR A 141 -1.97 -15.07 -6.30
CA TYR A 141 -0.54 -15.11 -5.96
C TYR A 141 0.31 -14.31 -6.94
N ILE A 142 0.05 -14.44 -8.25
CA ILE A 142 0.76 -13.64 -9.28
C ILE A 142 0.47 -12.15 -9.09
N GLY A 143 -0.80 -11.78 -8.91
CA GLY A 143 -1.16 -10.39 -8.64
C GLY A 143 -0.56 -9.87 -7.34
N GLY A 144 -0.48 -10.72 -6.31
CA GLY A 144 0.19 -10.40 -5.05
C GLY A 144 1.68 -10.13 -5.21
N LEU A 145 2.39 -10.95 -5.99
CA LEU A 145 3.81 -10.73 -6.34
C LEU A 145 4.01 -9.40 -7.07
N ILE A 146 3.17 -9.12 -8.07
CA ILE A 146 3.24 -7.88 -8.86
C ILE A 146 2.96 -6.67 -7.95
N CYS A 147 1.89 -6.71 -7.12
CA CYS A 147 1.58 -5.65 -6.18
C CYS A 147 2.68 -5.46 -5.14
N GLY A 148 3.27 -6.55 -4.63
CA GLY A 148 4.37 -6.50 -3.68
C GLY A 148 5.61 -5.85 -4.29
N PHE A 149 6.05 -6.33 -5.45
CA PHE A 149 7.20 -5.77 -6.16
C PHE A 149 7.00 -4.28 -6.48
N TYR A 150 5.89 -3.94 -7.13
CA TYR A 150 5.53 -2.55 -7.40
C TYR A 150 5.42 -1.73 -6.11
N GLY A 151 4.82 -2.32 -5.08
CA GLY A 151 4.71 -1.76 -3.75
C GLY A 151 6.05 -1.41 -3.13
N GLY A 152 7.07 -2.23 -3.25
CA GLY A 152 8.42 -1.98 -2.78
C GLY A 152 9.19 -0.99 -3.64
N PHE A 153 9.01 -1.07 -4.96
CA PHE A 153 9.69 -0.22 -5.94
C PHE A 153 9.28 1.27 -5.80
N ILE A 154 7.99 1.58 -5.94
CA ILE A 154 7.44 2.94 -5.79
C ILE A 154 6.20 2.95 -4.89
N GLY A 155 5.28 2.00 -5.11
CA GLY A 155 4.05 1.79 -4.36
C GLY A 155 3.01 2.90 -4.40
N ALA A 156 3.16 3.86 -5.29
CA ALA A 156 2.18 4.92 -5.48
C ALA A 156 0.86 4.33 -6.02
N GLY A 157 -0.24 4.49 -5.28
CA GLY A 157 -1.53 3.94 -5.68
C GLY A 157 -1.67 2.40 -5.53
N VAL A 158 -0.67 1.70 -4.99
CA VAL A 158 -0.69 0.23 -4.83
C VAL A 158 -1.90 -0.26 -4.02
N GLY A 159 -2.38 0.52 -3.06
CA GLY A 159 -3.56 0.18 -2.28
C GLY A 159 -4.80 -0.04 -3.15
N ALA A 160 -4.99 0.78 -4.17
CA ALA A 160 -6.09 0.62 -5.12
C ALA A 160 -5.94 -0.64 -5.98
N LEU A 161 -4.70 -0.98 -6.40
CA LEU A 161 -4.41 -2.21 -7.14
C LEU A 161 -4.68 -3.45 -6.29
N ILE A 162 -4.33 -3.41 -5.00
CA ILE A 162 -4.62 -4.51 -4.07
C ILE A 162 -6.13 -4.70 -3.91
N VAL A 163 -6.90 -3.62 -3.71
CA VAL A 163 -8.35 -3.71 -3.61
C VAL A 163 -8.93 -4.31 -4.90
N LEU A 164 -8.49 -3.83 -6.07
CA LEU A 164 -8.91 -4.38 -7.36
C LEU A 164 -8.58 -5.87 -7.47
N LEU A 165 -7.37 -6.28 -7.11
CA LEU A 165 -6.95 -7.68 -7.12
C LEU A 165 -7.85 -8.54 -6.22
N LEU A 166 -8.12 -8.09 -5.00
CA LEU A 166 -8.91 -8.84 -4.02
C LEU A 166 -10.37 -8.95 -4.44
N THR A 167 -10.95 -7.87 -4.97
CA THR A 167 -12.35 -7.87 -5.44
C THR A 167 -12.54 -8.71 -6.70
N THR A 168 -11.54 -8.75 -7.60
CA THR A 168 -11.66 -9.50 -8.86
C THR A 168 -11.22 -10.96 -8.74
N SER A 169 -10.14 -11.25 -7.98
CA SER A 169 -9.60 -12.62 -7.87
C SER A 169 -10.27 -13.46 -6.79
N MET A 170 -10.68 -12.83 -5.68
CA MET A 170 -11.32 -13.50 -4.55
C MET A 170 -12.80 -13.12 -4.36
N ARG A 171 -13.33 -12.24 -5.22
CA ARG A 171 -14.71 -11.74 -5.15
C ARG A 171 -15.09 -11.17 -3.79
N LEU A 172 -14.10 -10.61 -3.06
CA LEU A 172 -14.35 -10.02 -1.75
C LEU A 172 -15.19 -8.75 -1.89
N PRO A 173 -16.11 -8.49 -0.96
CA PRO A 173 -16.75 -7.18 -0.83
C PRO A 173 -15.69 -6.09 -0.66
N VAL A 174 -15.94 -4.89 -1.18
CA VAL A 174 -14.96 -3.78 -1.15
C VAL A 174 -14.48 -3.49 0.28
N VAL A 175 -15.38 -3.53 1.27
CA VAL A 175 -15.04 -3.29 2.68
C VAL A 175 -14.03 -4.32 3.18
N GLU A 176 -14.22 -5.59 2.87
CA GLU A 176 -13.29 -6.65 3.25
C GLU A 176 -11.96 -6.54 2.50
N ALA A 177 -12.01 -6.21 1.20
CA ALA A 177 -10.80 -5.97 0.40
C ALA A 177 -9.97 -4.80 0.96
N VAL A 178 -10.61 -3.72 1.43
CA VAL A 178 -9.93 -2.59 2.08
C VAL A 178 -9.27 -3.04 3.40
N ARG A 179 -9.91 -3.89 4.18
CA ARG A 179 -9.32 -4.44 5.41
C ARG A 179 -8.08 -5.29 5.11
N TRP A 180 -8.16 -6.20 4.13
CA TRP A 180 -7.02 -7.01 3.71
C TRP A 180 -5.89 -6.15 3.13
N LYS A 181 -6.24 -5.12 2.35
CA LYS A 181 -5.27 -4.16 1.83
C LYS A 181 -4.38 -3.58 2.92
N VAL A 182 -4.95 -3.20 4.07
CA VAL A 182 -4.16 -2.59 5.17
C VAL A 182 -3.05 -3.52 5.62
N TRP A 183 -3.33 -4.80 5.84
CA TRP A 183 -2.31 -5.77 6.27
C TRP A 183 -1.28 -6.06 5.18
N TRP A 184 -1.69 -6.07 3.92
CA TRP A 184 -0.75 -6.18 2.80
C TRP A 184 0.18 -4.96 2.74
N VAL A 185 -0.36 -3.76 2.93
CA VAL A 185 0.44 -2.53 2.99
C VAL A 185 1.37 -2.54 4.21
N VAL A 186 0.93 -3.04 5.37
CA VAL A 186 1.82 -3.27 6.52
C VAL A 186 3.00 -4.15 6.12
N ALA A 187 2.73 -5.34 5.56
CA ALA A 187 3.78 -6.28 5.21
C ALA A 187 4.78 -5.70 4.21
N MET A 188 4.29 -5.14 3.09
CA MET A 188 5.18 -4.61 2.04
C MET A 188 5.92 -3.34 2.48
N SER A 189 5.25 -2.42 3.17
CA SER A 189 5.88 -1.15 3.55
C SER A 189 6.85 -1.32 4.71
N THR A 190 6.58 -2.25 5.64
CA THR A 190 7.54 -2.58 6.70
C THR A 190 8.77 -3.27 6.11
N ALA A 191 8.58 -4.25 5.22
CA ALA A 191 9.68 -4.98 4.60
C ALA A 191 10.57 -4.06 3.74
N SER A 192 9.98 -3.29 2.83
CA SER A 192 10.73 -2.34 1.99
C SER A 192 11.25 -1.14 2.78
N GLY A 193 10.48 -0.63 3.74
CA GLY A 193 10.90 0.48 4.60
C GLY A 193 12.10 0.13 5.47
N PHE A 194 12.15 -1.10 6.00
CA PHE A 194 13.32 -1.59 6.73
C PHE A 194 14.57 -1.63 5.83
N LEU A 195 14.42 -2.06 4.57
CA LEU A 195 15.53 -2.06 3.62
C LEU A 195 16.02 -0.64 3.33
N TYR A 196 15.14 0.31 3.01
CA TYR A 196 15.51 1.71 2.78
C TYR A 196 16.17 2.33 4.01
N LEU A 197 15.69 2.00 5.21
CA LEU A 197 16.29 2.44 6.48
C LEU A 197 17.69 1.87 6.67
N SER A 198 17.90 0.58 6.37
CA SER A 198 19.20 -0.08 6.52
C SER A 198 20.26 0.43 5.53
N GLN A 199 19.82 0.96 4.39
CA GLN A 199 20.69 1.56 3.37
C GLN A 199 20.85 3.08 3.55
N ASP A 200 20.30 3.66 4.63
CA ASP A 200 20.27 5.10 4.91
C ASP A 200 19.64 5.95 3.77
N VAL A 201 18.72 5.34 3.01
CA VAL A 201 18.02 5.96 1.87
C VAL A 201 16.71 6.59 2.35
N PHE A 202 16.83 7.64 3.19
CA PHE A 202 15.68 8.42 3.65
C PHE A 202 16.13 9.77 4.23
N ASP A 203 15.23 10.75 4.25
CA ASP A 203 15.46 12.05 4.83
C ASP A 203 14.83 12.15 6.22
N ARG A 204 15.66 12.25 7.26
CA ARG A 204 15.22 12.33 8.67
C ARG A 204 14.42 13.61 8.94
N ALA A 205 14.83 14.74 8.36
CA ALA A 205 14.20 16.02 8.59
C ALA A 205 12.76 16.03 8.04
N VAL A 206 12.53 15.32 6.95
CA VAL A 206 11.20 15.12 6.35
C VAL A 206 10.40 14.02 7.06
N ALA A 207 11.03 12.91 7.42
CA ALA A 207 10.38 11.78 8.07
C ALA A 207 9.77 12.16 9.43
N ILE A 208 10.51 12.91 10.27
CA ILE A 208 10.11 13.28 11.63
C ILE A 208 8.72 13.96 11.67
N PRO A 209 8.41 15.02 10.90
CA PRO A 209 7.09 15.63 10.89
C PRO A 209 6.05 14.82 10.09
N LEU A 210 6.50 14.05 9.10
CA LEU A 210 5.61 13.32 8.19
C LEU A 210 5.00 12.07 8.84
N ILE A 211 5.79 11.33 9.63
CA ILE A 211 5.33 10.11 10.33
C ILE A 211 4.10 10.38 11.21
N PRO A 212 4.12 11.31 12.19
CA PRO A 212 2.93 11.57 13.02
C PRO A 212 1.76 12.14 12.21
N SER A 213 2.04 12.93 11.16
CA SER A 213 0.99 13.45 10.28
C SER A 213 0.28 12.33 9.52
N TYR A 214 1.00 11.33 9.04
CA TYR A 214 0.43 10.14 8.40
C TYR A 214 -0.36 9.28 9.39
N GLY A 215 0.16 9.11 10.61
CA GLY A 215 -0.53 8.40 11.69
C GLY A 215 -1.85 9.06 12.05
N LEU A 216 -1.87 10.39 12.19
CA LEU A 216 -3.09 11.14 12.44
C LEU A 216 -4.08 10.99 11.28
N GLY A 217 -3.61 11.06 10.04
CA GLY A 217 -4.44 10.82 8.86
C GLY A 217 -5.04 9.41 8.82
N ALA A 218 -4.29 8.41 9.24
CA ALA A 218 -4.77 7.04 9.34
C ALA A 218 -5.81 6.84 10.46
N TYR A 219 -5.71 7.59 11.53
CA TYR A 219 -6.68 7.57 12.62
C TYR A 219 -8.02 8.21 12.23
N LEU A 220 -7.97 9.23 11.36
CA LEU A 220 -9.15 9.96 10.88
C LEU A 220 -9.85 9.28 9.70
N GLY A 221 -9.16 8.43 8.93
CA GLY A 221 -9.69 7.71 7.76
C GLY A 221 -10.12 6.29 8.11
#